data_4d1a4d01f6b94f3923d6bf9deb1e9eab
#
_entry.id   4d1a4d01f6b94f3923d6bf9deb1e9eab
#
_cell.length_a   1.000
_cell.length_b   1.000
_cell.length_c   1.000
_cell.angle_alpha   90.00
_cell.angle_beta   90.00
_cell.angle_gamma   90.00
#
_symmetry.space_group_name_H-M   'P 1'
#
loop_
_entity.id
_entity.type
_entity.pdbx_description
1 polymer ?
#
loop_
_entity_poly.entity_id
_entity_poly.type
_entity_poly.pdbx_seq_one_letter_code
_entity_poly.pdbx_strand_id
1 'polypeptide(L)'
;MTMRRTIRLLNEISVTKTYNGRGTQVSAMNEEPLKGEKLSPEIMRNMSLSLQGLHLVCLTCGEVMRDTLANAEPADRYAFIQRLEGLLENKRPSNIIPACLNFISEKSRLAYVRTVYANLYELSTWTFPLLSYSHDLGGGERSKYLSKESLNLLRSGRFGEFADIFHKKLSQDFPWLQKHLAQLGVKDSLEMCRM
;
A
#
# COMPACT_ATOMS: atom_id res chain seq x y z
N MET A 1 -2.50 -2.18 21.83
CA MET A 1 -1.37 -1.20 21.67
C MET A 1 -1.75 0.09 22.38
N THR A 2 -0.85 0.71 23.16
CA THR A 2 -1.18 1.99 23.82
C THR A 2 -0.99 3.15 22.86
N MET A 3 -1.82 4.20 22.97
CA MET A 3 -1.74 5.40 22.12
C MET A 3 -0.31 6.02 22.10
N ARG A 4 0.36 6.07 23.26
CA ARG A 4 1.75 6.58 23.35
C ARG A 4 2.74 5.77 22.52
N ARG A 5 2.60 4.43 22.48
CA ARG A 5 3.45 3.55 21.68
C ARG A 5 3.19 3.78 20.19
N THR A 6 1.91 3.92 19.80
CA THR A 6 1.53 4.22 18.43
C THR A 6 2.11 5.55 17.94
N ILE A 7 1.97 6.62 18.73
CA ILE A 7 2.54 7.95 18.39
C ILE A 7 4.06 7.88 18.26
N ARG A 8 4.75 7.16 19.14
CA ARG A 8 6.20 6.98 19.05
C ARG A 8 6.60 6.31 17.74
N LEU A 9 5.94 5.21 17.37
CA LEU A 9 6.21 4.50 16.12
C LEU A 9 5.93 5.39 14.89
N LEU A 10 4.85 6.16 14.92
CA LEU A 10 4.54 7.11 13.84
C LEU A 10 5.57 8.24 13.74
N ASN A 11 6.13 8.70 14.86
CA ASN A 11 7.23 9.69 14.86
C ASN A 11 8.51 9.09 14.27
N GLU A 12 8.83 7.83 14.62
CA GLU A 12 10.03 7.14 14.11
C GLU A 12 10.00 6.97 12.58
N ILE A 13 8.82 6.78 11.97
CA ILE A 13 8.64 6.73 10.51
C ILE A 13 8.28 8.09 9.90
N SER A 14 8.48 9.18 10.63
CA SER A 14 8.25 10.56 10.18
C SER A 14 6.82 10.86 9.69
N VAL A 15 5.83 10.03 10.05
CA VAL A 15 4.40 10.29 9.76
C VAL A 15 3.86 11.36 10.69
N THR A 16 4.38 11.44 11.92
CA THR A 16 4.01 12.48 12.88
C THR A 16 5.23 13.12 13.50
N LYS A 17 5.08 14.35 13.99
CA LYS A 17 6.06 15.05 14.84
C LYS A 17 5.40 15.48 16.14
N THR A 18 6.03 15.14 17.27
CA THR A 18 5.56 15.56 18.59
C THR A 18 6.38 16.76 19.07
N TYR A 19 5.69 17.84 19.41
CA TYR A 19 6.28 19.05 19.94
C TYR A 19 5.95 19.20 21.43
N ASN A 20 6.96 19.44 22.25
CA ASN A 20 6.75 19.65 23.69
C ASN A 20 5.79 20.84 23.92
N GLY A 21 4.70 20.57 24.64
CA GLY A 21 3.67 21.58 24.94
C GLY A 21 2.71 21.95 23.80
N ARG A 22 2.91 21.42 22.57
CA ARG A 22 2.06 21.69 21.41
C ARG A 22 1.36 20.49 20.82
N GLY A 23 1.59 19.28 21.40
CA GLY A 23 0.96 18.05 20.95
C GLY A 23 1.67 17.39 19.75
N THR A 24 0.99 16.43 19.13
CA THR A 24 1.47 15.68 17.99
C THR A 24 0.75 16.14 16.72
N GLN A 25 1.51 16.44 15.69
CA GLN A 25 1.00 16.86 14.38
C GLN A 25 1.40 15.85 13.32
N VAL A 26 0.57 15.67 12.30
CA VAL A 26 0.92 14.86 11.11
C VAL A 26 1.96 15.66 10.32
N SER A 27 3.09 15.02 10.00
CA SER A 27 4.14 15.62 9.17
C SER A 27 3.59 15.89 7.76
N ALA A 28 4.03 17.00 7.15
CA ALA A 28 3.76 17.22 5.73
C ALA A 28 4.44 16.09 4.93
N MET A 29 3.78 15.55 3.93
CA MET A 29 4.27 14.44 3.11
C MET A 29 5.62 14.70 2.41
N ASN A 30 6.05 15.96 2.37
CA ASN A 30 7.28 16.41 1.71
C ASN A 30 8.49 16.53 2.64
N GLU A 31 8.35 16.22 3.93
CA GLU A 31 9.51 16.17 4.81
C GLU A 31 10.18 14.82 4.62
N GLU A 32 11.47 14.83 4.23
CA GLU A 32 12.26 13.60 3.99
C GLU A 32 12.10 12.60 5.15
N PRO A 33 11.35 11.52 4.95
CA PRO A 33 11.24 10.47 5.96
C PRO A 33 12.55 9.68 5.95
N LEU A 34 13.10 9.40 7.11
CA LEU A 34 14.13 8.38 7.29
C LEU A 34 15.56 8.72 6.80
N LYS A 35 16.00 9.98 6.79
CA LYS A 35 17.43 10.28 6.65
C LYS A 35 18.17 9.97 7.97
N GLY A 36 18.91 8.86 7.96
CA GLY A 36 20.00 8.63 8.91
C GLY A 36 19.63 8.20 10.33
N GLU A 37 18.37 8.10 10.69
CA GLU A 37 17.95 7.58 11.99
C GLU A 37 17.87 6.06 11.96
N LYS A 38 18.40 5.39 12.99
CA LYS A 38 18.23 3.95 13.16
C LYS A 38 16.78 3.66 13.49
N LEU A 39 16.09 2.95 12.59
CA LEU A 39 14.75 2.45 12.87
C LEU A 39 14.79 1.48 14.06
N SER A 40 13.76 1.53 14.91
CA SER A 40 13.66 0.56 15.99
C SER A 40 13.47 -0.87 15.44
N PRO A 41 13.92 -1.90 16.17
CA PRO A 41 13.70 -3.30 15.76
C PRO A 41 12.22 -3.63 15.49
N GLU A 42 11.31 -2.99 16.23
CA GLU A 42 9.87 -3.16 16.05
C GLU A 42 9.39 -2.64 14.69
N ILE A 43 9.86 -1.45 14.29
CA ILE A 43 9.53 -0.87 12.97
C ILE A 43 10.13 -1.73 11.87
N MET A 44 11.40 -2.12 11.99
CA MET A 44 12.05 -2.98 10.99
C MET A 44 11.31 -4.31 10.81
N ARG A 45 10.84 -4.92 11.92
CA ARG A 45 10.04 -6.14 11.87
C ARG A 45 8.71 -5.92 11.14
N ASN A 46 7.99 -4.84 11.46
CA ASN A 46 6.71 -4.54 10.83
C ASN A 46 6.87 -4.24 9.33
N MET A 47 7.93 -3.53 8.95
CA MET A 47 8.28 -3.29 7.54
C MET A 47 8.64 -4.58 6.81
N SER A 48 9.37 -5.49 7.45
CA SER A 48 9.69 -6.81 6.89
C SER A 48 8.42 -7.64 6.67
N LEU A 49 7.51 -7.70 7.66
CA LEU A 49 6.22 -8.38 7.51
C LEU A 49 5.34 -7.75 6.41
N SER A 50 5.36 -6.42 6.31
CA SER A 50 4.67 -5.70 5.24
C SER A 50 5.22 -6.05 3.86
N LEU A 51 6.55 -6.14 3.74
CA LEU A 51 7.21 -6.53 2.48
C LEU A 51 6.82 -7.96 2.06
N GLN A 52 6.77 -8.90 3.03
CA GLN A 52 6.28 -10.27 2.78
C GLN A 52 4.83 -10.28 2.31
N GLY A 53 3.97 -9.51 2.99
CA GLY A 53 2.56 -9.37 2.61
C GLY A 53 2.41 -8.81 1.20
N LEU A 54 3.17 -7.78 0.85
CA LEU A 54 3.17 -7.21 -0.51
C LEU A 54 3.70 -8.18 -1.55
N HIS A 55 4.69 -9.03 -1.21
CA HIS A 55 5.14 -10.10 -2.10
C HIS A 55 4.00 -11.07 -2.43
N LEU A 56 3.26 -11.51 -1.42
CA LEU A 56 2.07 -12.35 -1.61
C LEU A 56 1.01 -11.65 -2.47
N VAL A 57 0.78 -10.35 -2.24
CA VAL A 57 -0.12 -9.55 -3.08
C VAL A 57 0.35 -9.52 -4.53
N CYS A 58 1.66 -9.32 -4.77
CA CYS A 58 2.21 -9.35 -6.14
C CYS A 58 1.97 -10.68 -6.85
N LEU A 59 1.95 -11.81 -6.12
CA LEU A 59 1.71 -13.13 -6.70
C LEU A 59 0.22 -13.42 -7.00
N THR A 60 -0.70 -12.79 -6.27
CA THR A 60 -2.10 -13.21 -6.24
C THR A 60 -3.10 -12.14 -6.67
N CYS A 61 -2.73 -10.85 -6.61
CA CYS A 61 -3.71 -9.75 -6.71
C CYS A 61 -4.43 -9.67 -8.06
N GLY A 62 -3.80 -10.08 -9.15
CA GLY A 62 -4.44 -10.07 -10.47
C GLY A 62 -5.68 -10.95 -10.50
N GLU A 63 -5.54 -12.22 -10.17
CA GLU A 63 -6.64 -13.19 -10.17
C GLU A 63 -7.69 -12.85 -9.10
N VAL A 64 -7.25 -12.48 -7.90
CA VAL A 64 -8.15 -12.13 -6.80
C VAL A 64 -8.95 -10.87 -7.11
N MET A 65 -8.33 -9.85 -7.70
CA MET A 65 -9.01 -8.61 -8.10
C MET A 65 -10.02 -8.90 -9.22
N ARG A 66 -9.64 -9.69 -10.21
CA ARG A 66 -10.52 -10.11 -11.31
C ARG A 66 -11.77 -10.82 -10.79
N ASP A 67 -11.59 -11.84 -9.93
CA ASP A 67 -12.70 -12.58 -9.33
C ASP A 67 -13.58 -11.67 -8.46
N THR A 68 -12.96 -10.81 -7.65
CA THR A 68 -13.71 -9.89 -6.78
C THR A 68 -14.55 -8.90 -7.59
N LEU A 69 -14.00 -8.27 -8.62
CA LEU A 69 -14.72 -7.34 -9.49
C LEU A 69 -15.85 -8.01 -10.27
N ALA A 70 -15.62 -9.24 -10.77
CA ALA A 70 -16.61 -9.98 -11.51
C ALA A 70 -17.83 -10.36 -10.66
N ASN A 71 -17.61 -10.67 -9.37
CA ASN A 71 -18.63 -11.19 -8.46
C ASN A 71 -19.18 -10.15 -7.46
N ALA A 72 -18.59 -8.96 -7.35
CA ALA A 72 -19.11 -7.89 -6.49
C ALA A 72 -20.44 -7.35 -7.01
N GLU A 73 -21.27 -6.84 -6.11
CA GLU A 73 -22.51 -6.18 -6.47
C GLU A 73 -22.27 -4.92 -7.33
N PRO A 74 -23.17 -4.57 -8.26
CA PRO A 74 -23.00 -3.38 -9.08
C PRO A 74 -22.79 -2.09 -8.28
N ALA A 75 -23.48 -1.93 -7.16
CA ALA A 75 -23.36 -0.78 -6.27
C ALA A 75 -21.96 -0.70 -5.65
N ASP A 76 -21.38 -1.84 -5.25
CA ASP A 76 -20.03 -1.92 -4.66
C ASP A 76 -18.96 -1.58 -5.71
N ARG A 77 -19.10 -2.07 -6.93
CA ARG A 77 -18.21 -1.70 -8.05
C ARG A 77 -18.28 -0.21 -8.35
N TYR A 78 -19.49 0.35 -8.37
CA TYR A 78 -19.67 1.78 -8.59
C TYR A 78 -18.97 2.60 -7.49
N ALA A 79 -19.20 2.27 -6.22
CA ALA A 79 -18.55 2.94 -5.08
C ALA A 79 -17.01 2.82 -5.15
N PHE A 80 -16.49 1.68 -5.56
CA PHE A 80 -15.05 1.47 -5.76
C PHE A 80 -14.50 2.37 -6.86
N ILE A 81 -15.17 2.46 -8.01
CA ILE A 81 -14.78 3.34 -9.12
C ILE A 81 -14.75 4.80 -8.66
N GLN A 82 -15.81 5.27 -7.99
CA GLN A 82 -15.89 6.62 -7.46
C GLN A 82 -14.75 6.94 -6.47
N ARG A 83 -14.40 5.97 -5.61
CA ARG A 83 -13.24 6.10 -4.71
C ARG A 83 -11.94 6.27 -5.47
N LEU A 84 -11.70 5.47 -6.51
CA LEU A 84 -10.49 5.55 -7.32
C LEU A 84 -10.43 6.88 -8.10
N GLU A 85 -11.54 7.36 -8.61
CA GLU A 85 -11.67 8.68 -9.27
C GLU A 85 -11.27 9.81 -8.33
N GLY A 86 -11.82 9.81 -7.12
CA GLY A 86 -11.47 10.79 -6.10
C GLY A 86 -9.97 10.76 -5.72
N LEU A 87 -9.33 9.59 -5.70
CA LEU A 87 -7.89 9.48 -5.48
C LEU A 87 -7.08 10.06 -6.64
N LEU A 88 -7.53 9.86 -7.87
CA LEU A 88 -6.89 10.41 -9.06
C LEU A 88 -7.01 11.94 -9.12
N GLU A 89 -8.20 12.48 -8.85
CA GLU A 89 -8.46 13.93 -8.83
C GLU A 89 -7.67 14.65 -7.75
N ASN A 90 -7.59 14.05 -6.56
CA ASN A 90 -6.86 14.60 -5.41
C ASN A 90 -5.35 14.35 -5.47
N LYS A 91 -4.83 13.78 -6.58
CA LYS A 91 -3.41 13.47 -6.76
C LYS A 91 -2.82 12.63 -5.61
N ARG A 92 -3.57 11.62 -5.14
CA ARG A 92 -3.15 10.71 -4.06
C ARG A 92 -2.91 9.28 -4.56
N PRO A 93 -1.93 9.08 -5.45
CA PRO A 93 -1.69 7.76 -6.07
C PRO A 93 -1.26 6.70 -5.06
N SER A 94 -0.60 7.08 -3.97
CA SER A 94 -0.19 6.17 -2.90
C SER A 94 -1.35 5.43 -2.22
N ASN A 95 -2.57 5.97 -2.32
CA ASN A 95 -3.75 5.37 -1.71
C ASN A 95 -4.47 4.37 -2.63
N ILE A 96 -3.98 4.15 -3.85
CA ILE A 96 -4.62 3.23 -4.81
C ILE A 96 -4.45 1.77 -4.36
N ILE A 97 -3.24 1.35 -4.00
CA ILE A 97 -2.99 -0.01 -3.49
C ILE A 97 -3.84 -0.27 -2.24
N PRO A 98 -3.83 0.59 -1.20
CA PRO A 98 -4.74 0.46 -0.08
C PRO A 98 -6.21 0.34 -0.47
N ALA A 99 -6.68 1.17 -1.40
CA ALA A 99 -8.08 1.11 -1.85
C ALA A 99 -8.41 -0.23 -2.53
N CYS A 100 -7.49 -0.77 -3.33
CA CYS A 100 -7.66 -2.07 -3.97
C CYS A 100 -7.65 -3.22 -2.96
N LEU A 101 -6.71 -3.23 -2.01
CA LEU A 101 -6.65 -4.24 -0.96
C LEU A 101 -7.90 -4.20 -0.08
N ASN A 102 -8.35 -3.00 0.27
CA ASN A 102 -9.58 -2.83 1.06
C ASN A 102 -10.82 -3.35 0.29
N PHE A 103 -10.93 -3.04 -1.01
CA PHE A 103 -12.03 -3.54 -1.82
C PHE A 103 -12.07 -5.08 -1.85
N ILE A 104 -10.93 -5.73 -2.04
CA ILE A 104 -10.83 -7.20 -2.00
C ILE A 104 -11.22 -7.73 -0.62
N SER A 105 -10.72 -7.13 0.46
CA SER A 105 -10.99 -7.57 1.83
C SER A 105 -12.45 -7.46 2.23
N GLU A 106 -13.18 -6.51 1.66
CA GLU A 106 -14.60 -6.32 1.96
C GLU A 106 -15.51 -7.12 1.01
N LYS A 107 -15.15 -7.23 -0.27
CA LYS A 107 -16.07 -7.62 -1.34
C LYS A 107 -15.77 -8.95 -2.01
N SER A 108 -14.61 -9.58 -1.73
CA SER A 108 -14.36 -10.94 -2.24
C SER A 108 -15.44 -11.92 -1.74
N ARG A 109 -15.95 -12.76 -2.62
CA ARG A 109 -16.91 -13.83 -2.26
C ARG A 109 -16.28 -14.89 -1.33
N LEU A 110 -14.96 -15.04 -1.35
CA LEU A 110 -14.24 -16.03 -0.54
C LEU A 110 -13.87 -15.46 0.83
N ALA A 111 -14.49 -15.97 1.90
CA ALA A 111 -14.25 -15.49 3.27
C ALA A 111 -12.76 -15.54 3.67
N TYR A 112 -12.04 -16.60 3.28
CA TYR A 112 -10.62 -16.72 3.57
C TYR A 112 -9.80 -15.62 2.87
N VAL A 113 -10.11 -15.31 1.62
CA VAL A 113 -9.47 -14.22 0.87
C VAL A 113 -9.72 -12.88 1.57
N ARG A 114 -10.95 -12.61 2.03
CA ARG A 114 -11.26 -11.40 2.79
C ARG A 114 -10.36 -11.27 4.03
N THR A 115 -10.23 -12.34 4.82
CA THR A 115 -9.38 -12.34 6.02
C THR A 115 -7.92 -12.09 5.70
N VAL A 116 -7.37 -12.78 4.71
CA VAL A 116 -5.97 -12.61 4.29
C VAL A 116 -5.72 -11.18 3.82
N TYR A 117 -6.58 -10.66 2.94
CA TYR A 117 -6.39 -9.32 2.38
C TYR A 117 -6.66 -8.20 3.40
N ALA A 118 -7.50 -8.40 4.41
CA ALA A 118 -7.64 -7.47 5.53
C ALA A 118 -6.32 -7.36 6.33
N ASN A 119 -5.70 -8.49 6.65
CA ASN A 119 -4.40 -8.51 7.32
C ASN A 119 -3.29 -7.86 6.46
N LEU A 120 -3.29 -8.13 5.15
CA LEU A 120 -2.35 -7.54 4.22
C LEU A 120 -2.54 -6.02 4.10
N TYR A 121 -3.79 -5.54 4.12
CA TYR A 121 -4.12 -4.13 4.15
C TYR A 121 -3.54 -3.44 5.39
N GLU A 122 -3.74 -4.02 6.58
CA GLU A 122 -3.18 -3.49 7.83
C GLU A 122 -1.65 -3.48 7.82
N LEU A 123 -1.01 -4.56 7.40
CA LEU A 123 0.45 -4.66 7.31
C LEU A 123 1.03 -3.65 6.31
N SER A 124 0.38 -3.43 5.19
CA SER A 124 0.87 -2.54 4.14
C SER A 124 0.94 -1.07 4.55
N THR A 125 0.23 -0.67 5.63
CA THR A 125 0.32 0.69 6.19
C THR A 125 1.75 1.08 6.60
N TRP A 126 2.62 0.12 6.89
CA TRP A 126 4.03 0.35 7.23
C TRP A 126 4.91 0.69 6.02
N THR A 127 4.51 0.29 4.83
CA THR A 127 5.26 0.51 3.59
C THR A 127 4.66 1.59 2.69
N PHE A 128 3.39 1.95 2.87
CA PHE A 128 2.73 2.98 2.06
C PHE A 128 3.39 4.36 2.12
N PRO A 129 3.86 4.87 3.27
CA PRO A 129 4.58 6.14 3.30
C PRO A 129 5.82 6.12 2.40
N LEU A 130 6.51 4.97 2.32
CA LEU A 130 7.68 4.80 1.45
C LEU A 130 7.30 4.74 -0.02
N LEU A 131 6.19 4.09 -0.37
CA LEU A 131 5.67 4.08 -1.74
C LEU A 131 5.25 5.47 -2.21
N SER A 132 4.67 6.28 -1.31
CA SER A 132 4.36 7.69 -1.61
C SER A 132 5.61 8.50 -1.89
N TYR A 133 6.66 8.28 -1.09
CA TYR A 133 7.93 8.97 -1.22
C TYR A 133 8.69 8.61 -2.50
N SER A 134 8.57 7.37 -2.98
CA SER A 134 9.17 6.96 -4.24
C SER A 134 8.65 7.73 -5.44
N HIS A 135 7.43 8.22 -5.35
CA HIS A 135 6.81 9.09 -6.35
C HIS A 135 7.48 10.45 -6.45
N ASP A 136 7.85 11.03 -5.30
CA ASP A 136 8.42 12.37 -5.22
C ASP A 136 9.91 12.40 -5.62
N LEU A 137 10.62 11.27 -5.48
CA LEU A 137 12.06 11.15 -5.79
C LEU A 137 12.42 10.98 -7.28
N GLY A 138 11.54 11.35 -8.20
CA GLY A 138 11.86 11.39 -9.63
C GLY A 138 11.35 10.19 -10.43
N GLY A 139 10.44 9.44 -9.86
CA GLY A 139 9.73 8.36 -10.56
C GLY A 139 8.47 8.80 -11.29
N GLY A 140 8.36 10.04 -11.74
CA GLY A 140 7.13 10.63 -12.31
C GLY A 140 6.41 9.85 -13.41
N GLU A 141 7.06 8.83 -13.98
CA GLU A 141 6.43 7.87 -14.90
C GLU A 141 6.18 6.49 -14.27
N ARG A 142 6.80 6.16 -13.13
CA ARG A 142 6.80 4.79 -12.60
C ARG A 142 5.48 4.36 -11.99
N SER A 143 4.68 5.25 -11.46
CA SER A 143 3.55 4.84 -10.66
C SER A 143 2.21 5.43 -11.05
N LYS A 144 1.91 5.50 -12.30
CA LYS A 144 0.50 5.65 -12.71
C LYS A 144 -0.20 4.30 -12.58
N TYR A 145 -0.40 3.81 -11.32
CA TYR A 145 -1.26 2.64 -11.06
C TYR A 145 -2.65 2.86 -11.65
N LEU A 146 -3.09 4.10 -11.64
CA LEU A 146 -4.38 4.50 -12.11
C LEU A 146 -4.24 5.60 -13.15
N SER A 147 -4.80 5.37 -14.31
CA SER A 147 -4.99 6.35 -15.37
C SER A 147 -6.46 6.46 -15.69
N LYS A 148 -6.84 7.49 -16.44
CA LYS A 148 -8.20 7.58 -16.99
C LYS A 148 -8.57 6.36 -17.83
N GLU A 149 -7.59 5.78 -18.52
CA GLU A 149 -7.78 4.55 -19.31
C GLU A 149 -8.11 3.36 -18.41
N SER A 150 -7.38 3.16 -17.31
CA SER A 150 -7.67 2.09 -16.34
C SER A 150 -9.07 2.23 -15.74
N LEU A 151 -9.51 3.45 -15.42
CA LEU A 151 -10.88 3.70 -14.94
C LEU A 151 -11.92 3.39 -16.02
N ASN A 152 -11.64 3.70 -17.28
CA ASN A 152 -12.54 3.37 -18.38
C ASN A 152 -12.70 1.85 -18.58
N LEU A 153 -11.65 1.06 -18.31
CA LEU A 153 -11.75 -0.40 -18.29
C LEU A 153 -12.75 -0.88 -17.23
N LEU A 154 -12.67 -0.33 -16.01
CA LEU A 154 -13.63 -0.67 -14.94
C LEU A 154 -15.06 -0.29 -15.31
N ARG A 155 -15.28 0.93 -15.85
CA ARG A 155 -16.59 1.42 -16.27
C ARG A 155 -17.20 0.58 -17.39
N SER A 156 -16.38 0.07 -18.29
CA SER A 156 -16.81 -0.78 -19.42
C SER A 156 -16.91 -2.27 -19.05
N GLY A 157 -16.72 -2.64 -17.79
CA GLY A 157 -16.79 -4.04 -17.35
C GLY A 157 -15.59 -4.90 -17.76
N ARG A 158 -14.49 -4.30 -18.25
CA ARG A 158 -13.26 -4.99 -18.66
C ARG A 158 -12.37 -5.26 -17.43
N PHE A 159 -12.92 -5.99 -16.46
CA PHE A 159 -12.30 -6.19 -15.13
C PHE A 159 -10.98 -6.96 -15.20
N GLY A 160 -10.88 -7.92 -16.13
CA GLY A 160 -9.64 -8.68 -16.33
C GLY A 160 -8.47 -7.77 -16.71
N GLU A 161 -8.68 -6.89 -17.67
CA GLU A 161 -7.63 -5.98 -18.15
C GLU A 161 -7.22 -4.95 -17.09
N PHE A 162 -8.18 -4.46 -16.32
CA PHE A 162 -7.83 -3.62 -15.15
C PHE A 162 -6.98 -4.38 -14.14
N ALA A 163 -7.36 -5.61 -13.80
CA ALA A 163 -6.63 -6.45 -12.86
C ALA A 163 -5.21 -6.76 -13.35
N ASP A 164 -5.03 -7.01 -14.64
CA ASP A 164 -3.73 -7.26 -15.26
C ASP A 164 -2.83 -6.01 -15.20
N ILE A 165 -3.38 -4.82 -15.49
CA ILE A 165 -2.65 -3.55 -15.36
C ILE A 165 -2.24 -3.33 -13.90
N PHE A 166 -3.15 -3.52 -12.96
CA PHE A 166 -2.86 -3.36 -11.53
C PHE A 166 -1.75 -4.32 -11.08
N HIS A 167 -1.87 -5.61 -11.40
CA HIS A 167 -0.88 -6.64 -11.09
C HIS A 167 0.49 -6.30 -11.68
N LYS A 168 0.54 -5.97 -12.97
CA LYS A 168 1.78 -5.61 -13.67
C LYS A 168 2.48 -4.42 -13.01
N LYS A 169 1.71 -3.38 -12.68
CA LYS A 169 2.26 -2.17 -12.03
C LYS A 169 2.84 -2.48 -10.65
N LEU A 170 2.09 -3.19 -9.82
CA LEU A 170 2.55 -3.57 -8.48
C LEU A 170 3.82 -4.44 -8.55
N SER A 171 3.85 -5.41 -9.47
CA SER A 171 5.02 -6.27 -9.67
C SER A 171 6.25 -5.52 -10.18
N GLN A 172 6.07 -4.43 -10.93
CA GLN A 172 7.18 -3.57 -11.38
C GLN A 172 7.76 -2.72 -10.23
N ASP A 173 6.92 -2.28 -9.29
CA ASP A 173 7.35 -1.40 -8.21
C ASP A 173 7.88 -2.17 -6.99
N PHE A 174 7.49 -3.44 -6.84
CA PHE A 174 7.92 -4.26 -5.71
C PHE A 174 9.45 -4.39 -5.58
N PRO A 175 10.24 -4.68 -6.64
CA PRO A 175 11.70 -4.75 -6.55
C PRO A 175 12.34 -3.44 -6.10
N TRP A 176 11.76 -2.30 -6.50
CA TRP A 176 12.23 -1.00 -6.04
C TRP A 176 12.02 -0.84 -4.54
N LEU A 177 10.83 -1.17 -4.04
CA LEU A 177 10.50 -1.11 -2.62
C LEU A 177 11.41 -2.03 -1.81
N GLN A 178 11.62 -3.26 -2.28
CA GLN A 178 12.52 -4.23 -1.65
C GLN A 178 13.94 -3.67 -1.52
N LYS A 179 14.48 -3.12 -2.60
CA LYS A 179 15.81 -2.50 -2.60
C LYS A 179 15.89 -1.31 -1.63
N HIS A 180 14.87 -0.47 -1.60
CA HIS A 180 14.84 0.70 -0.71
C HIS A 180 14.77 0.29 0.76
N LEU A 181 13.94 -0.67 1.12
CA LEU A 181 13.85 -1.21 2.48
C LEU A 181 15.15 -1.88 2.92
N ALA A 182 15.83 -2.59 2.02
CA ALA A 182 17.16 -3.16 2.30
C ALA A 182 18.20 -2.07 2.63
N GLN A 183 18.16 -0.91 1.96
CA GLN A 183 19.03 0.24 2.27
C GLN A 183 18.76 0.82 3.67
N LEU A 184 17.53 0.70 4.17
CA LEU A 184 17.15 1.08 5.53
C LEU A 184 17.49 0.00 6.58
N GLY A 185 18.11 -1.11 6.18
CA GLY A 185 18.47 -2.22 7.06
C GLY A 185 17.32 -3.19 7.35
N VAL A 186 16.19 -3.07 6.64
CA VAL A 186 15.10 -4.03 6.72
C VAL A 186 15.49 -5.27 5.95
N LYS A 187 15.75 -6.35 6.64
CA LYS A 187 16.13 -7.64 6.03
C LYS A 187 14.94 -8.24 5.30
N ASP A 188 15.21 -8.81 4.13
CA ASP A 188 14.23 -9.65 3.46
C ASP A 188 14.02 -10.92 4.28
N SER A 189 12.78 -11.29 4.47
CA SER A 189 12.35 -12.30 5.45
C SER A 189 12.78 -13.72 5.15
N LEU A 190 13.18 -14.02 3.93
CA LEU A 190 13.72 -15.33 3.60
C LEU A 190 15.03 -15.64 4.36
N GLU A 191 15.76 -14.62 4.81
CA GLU A 191 16.92 -14.80 5.68
C GLU A 191 16.55 -14.96 7.16
N MET A 192 15.43 -14.36 7.62
CA MET A 192 15.00 -14.47 9.03
C MET A 192 14.41 -15.84 9.38
N CYS A 193 13.92 -16.59 8.40
CA CYS A 193 13.46 -17.98 8.61
C CYS A 193 14.60 -19.00 8.66
N ARG A 194 15.85 -18.56 8.44
CA ARG A 194 17.04 -19.45 8.50
C ARG A 194 17.83 -19.34 9.80
N MET A 195 17.38 -18.52 10.74
CA MET A 195 17.87 -18.46 12.12
C MET A 195 16.91 -19.23 13.04
#